data_105f7cd8b6bdd08732f441ab696233d6
#
_entry.id   105f7cd8b6bdd08732f441ab696233d6
#
_cell.length_a   1.000
_cell.length_b   1.000
_cell.length_c   1.000
_cell.angle_alpha   90.00
_cell.angle_beta   90.00
_cell.angle_gamma   90.00
#
_symmetry.space_group_name_H-M   'P 1'
#
loop_
_entity.id
_entity.type
_entity.pdbx_description
1 polymer ?
#
loop_
_entity_poly.entity_id
_entity_poly.type
_entity_poly.pdbx_seq_one_letter_code
_entity_poly.pdbx_strand_id
1 'polypeptide(L)'
;MKLKLIAYGLISCLLFFLSKGSAIAQAQNNKVSDSSKVFALQDLQEFVFKNHPIVKQAALLSDAARANVLQSLGYFDPALKAAFGRKLFGHSEYYNHWTSELKVPLWLAGADLKIGYDRNVGEYTNPETHTSLSGLTGIGLSIPLGQGLIIDSRRSTLRQSKIMVGYAEAERIKQINAVWYNAVKDYWNWYYAYRQYQLINEGVRLAQQRYLAVSGQTLLGDKPGIDSVEANITVQDRRIQLEKVKIELQNARLVLSNHLWSDKDTPLELPVDAVPQLAAASKVDRQVVDTLIRQAADQHPELVKLRAKSGQLAIERSYRREMLKPKINVTGSLLSKRRSFDTYVPDYYDFGWSNYKVGLEFSFPLFLRAERGKLREVKIKQEQLDYDLQQSGRVIQNDVMTSYNDLKAYESQLAIQIKNIDYQQVLLKGESQKFDLGESTLFLINSRESKLIDMQVKREEMIAGFQKALAGLYYKAGTRQNQD
;
A
#
# COMPACT_ATOMS: atom_id res chain seq x y z
N MET A 1 39.91 -34.50 37.36
CA MET A 1 38.98 -35.38 38.11
C MET A 1 37.58 -34.96 37.81
N LYS A 2 36.79 -35.90 37.25
CA LYS A 2 35.34 -35.89 37.01
C LYS A 2 34.85 -35.22 35.73
N LEU A 3 35.20 -35.79 34.60
CA LEU A 3 34.33 -36.09 33.49
C LEU A 3 33.51 -37.31 33.88
N LYS A 4 32.17 -37.22 33.97
CA LYS A 4 31.14 -38.33 33.90
C LYS A 4 29.87 -37.74 34.45
N LEU A 5 28.93 -37.43 33.55
CA LEU A 5 27.47 -37.38 33.77
C LEU A 5 26.76 -36.67 32.61
N ILE A 6 26.93 -37.16 31.39
CA ILE A 6 26.02 -36.91 30.28
C ILE A 6 26.00 -38.17 29.40
N ALA A 7 25.36 -39.23 29.85
CA ALA A 7 25.07 -40.40 29.05
C ALA A 7 24.03 -41.31 29.75
N TYR A 8 22.87 -40.81 30.06
CA TYR A 8 21.68 -41.63 30.38
C TYR A 8 20.43 -40.79 30.15
N GLY A 9 19.92 -40.77 28.93
CA GLY A 9 18.68 -40.08 28.59
C GLY A 9 18.18 -40.31 27.15
N LEU A 10 18.63 -41.38 26.51
CA LEU A 10 18.29 -41.61 25.11
C LEU A 10 18.08 -43.12 24.79
N ILE A 11 17.39 -43.86 25.67
CA ILE A 11 16.87 -45.22 25.39
C ILE A 11 15.67 -45.43 26.31
N SER A 12 14.50 -44.89 25.95
CA SER A 12 13.21 -45.36 26.44
C SER A 12 12.07 -44.58 25.77
N CYS A 13 11.79 -44.87 24.50
CA CYS A 13 10.52 -44.53 23.84
C CYS A 13 10.43 -45.21 22.47
N LEU A 14 10.73 -46.50 22.44
CA LEU A 14 10.49 -47.33 21.24
C LEU A 14 9.96 -48.67 21.71
N LEU A 15 8.68 -48.74 22.06
CA LEU A 15 7.87 -49.98 22.20
C LEU A 15 6.54 -49.59 22.84
N PHE A 16 5.58 -49.29 22.03
CA PHE A 16 4.15 -49.50 22.26
C PHE A 16 3.38 -48.78 21.17
N PHE A 17 2.89 -49.49 20.20
CA PHE A 17 1.54 -49.40 19.66
C PHE A 17 1.43 -50.22 18.39
N LEU A 18 1.35 -51.52 18.60
CA LEU A 18 0.66 -52.43 17.69
C LEU A 18 -0.70 -52.71 18.33
N SER A 19 -1.72 -51.97 17.95
CA SER A 19 -3.10 -52.36 18.17
C SER A 19 -3.85 -52.25 16.84
N LYS A 20 -4.30 -53.40 16.36
CA LYS A 20 -5.21 -53.60 15.25
C LYS A 20 -6.52 -52.84 15.53
N GLY A 21 -6.84 -51.84 14.71
CA GLY A 21 -8.15 -51.22 14.64
C GLY A 21 -8.75 -51.42 13.27
N SER A 22 -9.80 -52.26 13.21
CA SER A 22 -10.59 -52.60 12.04
C SER A 22 -11.15 -51.33 11.36
N ALA A 23 -10.80 -51.14 10.09
CA ALA A 23 -11.41 -50.10 9.27
C ALA A 23 -12.85 -50.51 8.91
N ILE A 24 -13.82 -49.93 9.60
CA ILE A 24 -15.19 -49.88 9.13
C ILE A 24 -15.25 -48.77 8.07
N ALA A 25 -15.32 -49.19 6.80
CA ALA A 25 -15.63 -48.30 5.70
C ALA A 25 -17.06 -47.78 5.86
N GLN A 26 -17.22 -46.61 6.48
CA GLN A 26 -18.45 -45.84 6.33
C GLN A 26 -18.46 -45.25 4.90
N ALA A 27 -19.28 -45.83 4.05
CA ALA A 27 -19.71 -45.20 2.80
C ALA A 27 -20.46 -43.91 3.19
N GLN A 28 -19.75 -42.80 3.17
CA GLN A 28 -20.38 -41.47 3.17
C GLN A 28 -21.14 -41.34 1.84
N ASN A 29 -22.45 -41.51 1.93
CA ASN A 29 -23.40 -41.03 0.93
C ASN A 29 -23.08 -39.53 0.69
N ASN A 30 -22.28 -39.21 -0.31
CA ASN A 30 -22.20 -37.88 -0.90
C ASN A 30 -23.58 -37.62 -1.54
N LYS A 31 -24.53 -37.12 -0.73
CA LYS A 31 -25.56 -36.27 -1.27
C LYS A 31 -24.83 -35.11 -1.94
N VAL A 32 -24.79 -35.11 -3.25
CA VAL A 32 -24.51 -33.90 -4.05
C VAL A 32 -25.56 -32.88 -3.63
N SER A 33 -25.28 -32.11 -2.60
CA SER A 33 -26.00 -30.88 -2.37
C SER A 33 -25.51 -29.93 -3.46
N ASP A 34 -26.40 -29.66 -4.37
CA ASP A 34 -26.31 -28.61 -5.40
C ASP A 34 -26.36 -27.23 -4.66
N SER A 35 -25.40 -26.99 -3.79
CA SER A 35 -25.21 -25.71 -3.12
C SER A 35 -24.18 -24.93 -3.92
N SER A 36 -24.64 -24.23 -4.94
CA SER A 36 -23.90 -23.13 -5.54
C SER A 36 -23.26 -22.31 -4.41
N LYS A 37 -21.93 -22.27 -4.38
CA LYS A 37 -21.18 -21.63 -3.29
C LYS A 37 -21.29 -20.12 -3.47
N VAL A 38 -22.10 -19.47 -2.65
CA VAL A 38 -22.20 -18.01 -2.67
C VAL A 38 -20.85 -17.43 -2.30
N PHE A 39 -20.27 -16.63 -3.18
CA PHE A 39 -19.07 -15.87 -2.96
C PHE A 39 -19.45 -14.42 -2.65
N ALA A 40 -19.34 -14.04 -1.38
CA ALA A 40 -19.72 -12.73 -0.91
C ALA A 40 -18.59 -11.70 -1.06
N LEU A 41 -18.93 -10.42 -0.99
CA LEU A 41 -17.93 -9.35 -1.00
C LEU A 41 -17.01 -9.40 0.24
N GLN A 42 -17.51 -9.94 1.35
CA GLN A 42 -16.72 -10.19 2.56
C GLN A 42 -15.63 -11.25 2.33
N ASP A 43 -15.93 -12.31 1.60
CA ASP A 43 -14.95 -13.33 1.25
C ASP A 43 -13.82 -12.71 0.39
N LEU A 44 -14.19 -11.91 -0.62
CA LEU A 44 -13.21 -11.17 -1.43
C LEU A 44 -12.35 -10.24 -0.57
N GLN A 45 -12.95 -9.59 0.41
CA GLN A 45 -12.23 -8.69 1.33
C GLN A 45 -11.14 -9.45 2.09
N GLU A 46 -11.46 -10.64 2.62
CA GLU A 46 -10.50 -11.46 3.35
C GLU A 46 -9.33 -11.87 2.44
N PHE A 47 -9.60 -12.37 1.23
CA PHE A 47 -8.56 -12.74 0.26
C PHE A 47 -7.65 -11.56 -0.09
N VAL A 48 -8.23 -10.40 -0.39
CA VAL A 48 -7.48 -9.22 -0.80
C VAL A 48 -6.58 -8.72 0.34
N PHE A 49 -7.11 -8.53 1.55
CA PHE A 49 -6.30 -7.94 2.63
C PHE A 49 -5.26 -8.88 3.21
N LYS A 50 -5.51 -10.17 3.17
CA LYS A 50 -4.58 -11.15 3.74
C LYS A 50 -3.50 -11.59 2.76
N ASN A 51 -3.86 -11.79 1.50
CA ASN A 51 -3.00 -12.53 0.58
C ASN A 51 -2.53 -11.74 -0.64
N HIS A 52 -3.21 -10.63 -1.01
CA HIS A 52 -2.91 -9.92 -2.26
C HIS A 52 -1.48 -9.36 -2.29
N PRO A 53 -0.66 -9.63 -3.34
CA PRO A 53 0.75 -9.26 -3.40
C PRO A 53 0.99 -7.76 -3.24
N ILE A 54 0.14 -6.91 -3.86
CA ILE A 54 0.29 -5.44 -3.73
C ILE A 54 0.01 -4.97 -2.30
N VAL A 55 -0.90 -5.64 -1.56
CA VAL A 55 -1.15 -5.31 -0.14
C VAL A 55 0.07 -5.68 0.71
N LYS A 56 0.69 -6.85 0.45
CA LYS A 56 1.95 -7.25 1.08
C LYS A 56 3.08 -6.29 0.72
N GLN A 57 3.20 -5.92 -0.56
CA GLN A 57 4.18 -4.93 -1.03
C GLN A 57 3.97 -3.57 -0.35
N ALA A 58 2.73 -3.11 -0.21
CA ALA A 58 2.41 -1.85 0.47
C ALA A 58 2.84 -1.85 1.94
N ALA A 59 2.76 -3.00 2.63
CA ALA A 59 3.26 -3.14 4.01
C ALA A 59 4.76 -2.86 4.11
N LEU A 60 5.55 -3.28 3.11
CA LEU A 60 7.01 -3.05 3.06
C LEU A 60 7.39 -1.56 2.96
N LEU A 61 6.49 -0.68 2.51
CA LEU A 61 6.75 0.78 2.48
C LEU A 61 7.03 1.34 3.87
N SER A 62 6.27 0.90 4.87
CA SER A 62 6.47 1.32 6.27
C SER A 62 7.79 0.78 6.82
N ASP A 63 8.16 -0.46 6.48
CA ASP A 63 9.42 -1.07 6.90
C ASP A 63 10.62 -0.40 6.23
N ALA A 64 10.53 -0.07 4.94
CA ALA A 64 11.54 0.70 4.23
C ALA A 64 11.73 2.10 4.85
N ALA A 65 10.65 2.78 5.24
CA ALA A 65 10.74 4.07 5.92
C ALA A 65 11.39 3.95 7.31
N ARG A 66 11.10 2.89 8.07
CA ARG A 66 11.78 2.60 9.35
C ARG A 66 13.26 2.28 9.16
N ALA A 67 13.62 1.53 8.11
CA ALA A 67 15.02 1.27 7.75
C ALA A 67 15.76 2.58 7.41
N ASN A 68 15.12 3.53 6.73
CA ASN A 68 15.69 4.86 6.47
C ASN A 68 15.91 5.67 7.77
N VAL A 69 15.04 5.51 8.79
CA VAL A 69 15.29 6.09 10.12
C VAL A 69 16.50 5.45 10.77
N LEU A 70 16.63 4.12 10.72
CA LEU A 70 17.82 3.40 11.23
C LEU A 70 19.08 3.85 10.52
N GLN A 71 19.09 3.96 9.20
CA GLN A 71 20.21 4.51 8.43
C GLN A 71 20.57 5.92 8.88
N SER A 72 19.58 6.77 9.15
CA SER A 72 19.79 8.14 9.62
C SER A 72 20.35 8.20 11.04
N LEU A 73 20.06 7.20 11.89
CA LEU A 73 20.66 7.04 13.20
C LEU A 73 22.15 6.68 13.09
N GLY A 74 22.54 5.95 12.05
CA GLY A 74 23.94 5.60 11.79
C GLY A 74 24.88 6.81 11.64
N TYR A 75 24.37 8.00 11.36
CA TYR A 75 25.17 9.23 11.40
C TYR A 75 25.60 9.64 12.82
N PHE A 76 25.06 9.00 13.85
CA PHE A 76 25.42 9.18 15.25
C PHE A 76 26.24 8.02 15.80
N ASP A 77 26.55 7.02 14.98
CA ASP A 77 27.35 5.89 15.41
C ASP A 77 28.79 6.32 15.69
N PRO A 78 29.39 5.79 16.75
CA PRO A 78 30.82 5.96 17.00
C PRO A 78 31.66 5.43 15.83
N ALA A 79 32.61 6.21 15.38
CA ALA A 79 33.51 5.82 14.28
C ALA A 79 34.96 5.72 14.79
N LEU A 80 35.54 4.54 14.65
CA LEU A 80 36.96 4.32 14.89
C LEU A 80 37.72 4.45 13.57
N LYS A 81 38.70 5.34 13.55
CA LYS A 81 39.64 5.51 12.45
C LYS A 81 41.06 5.20 12.94
N ALA A 82 41.80 4.47 12.16
CA ALA A 82 43.22 4.24 12.41
C ALA A 82 44.01 4.39 11.12
N ALA A 83 45.16 5.02 11.17
CA ALA A 83 46.07 5.16 10.06
C ALA A 83 47.50 4.92 10.52
N PHE A 84 48.26 4.22 9.69
CA PHE A 84 49.68 3.98 9.89
C PHE A 84 50.44 4.34 8.61
N GLY A 85 51.54 5.05 8.78
CA GLY A 85 52.47 5.38 7.71
C GLY A 85 53.90 5.38 8.19
N ARG A 86 54.79 4.76 7.44
CA ARG A 86 56.21 4.75 7.70
C ARG A 86 57.00 5.01 6.42
N LYS A 87 58.00 5.87 6.48
CA LYS A 87 58.88 6.14 5.35
C LYS A 87 60.35 5.97 5.77
N LEU A 88 61.04 5.06 5.09
CA LEU A 88 62.49 4.88 5.15
C LEU A 88 63.07 5.31 3.80
N PHE A 89 64.11 6.13 3.84
CA PHE A 89 64.82 6.54 2.63
C PHE A 89 66.29 6.88 2.98
N GLY A 90 67.23 6.36 2.21
CA GLY A 90 68.66 6.63 2.45
C GLY A 90 69.16 6.17 3.80
N HIS A 91 68.70 5.04 4.33
CA HIS A 91 68.95 4.48 5.67
C HIS A 91 68.43 5.30 6.85
N SER A 92 67.68 6.40 6.62
CA SER A 92 67.00 7.20 7.65
C SER A 92 65.56 6.93 7.72
N GLU A 93 64.96 6.85 8.93
CA GLU A 93 63.53 6.83 9.15
C GLU A 93 63.00 8.25 9.10
N TYR A 94 62.37 8.60 7.95
CA TYR A 94 61.81 9.94 7.74
C TYR A 94 60.66 10.22 8.67
N TYR A 95 59.69 9.28 8.73
CA TYR A 95 58.61 9.33 9.68
C TYR A 95 58.03 7.92 9.96
N ASN A 96 57.49 7.79 11.15
CA ASN A 96 56.72 6.64 11.60
C ASN A 96 55.53 7.19 12.37
N HIS A 97 54.41 7.25 11.67
CA HIS A 97 53.19 7.92 12.12
C HIS A 97 52.09 6.90 12.32
N TRP A 98 51.56 6.86 13.52
CA TRP A 98 50.37 6.08 13.87
C TRP A 98 49.35 6.99 14.49
N THR A 99 48.10 7.06 13.89
CA THR A 99 46.96 7.77 14.44
C THR A 99 45.80 6.81 14.65
N SER A 100 45.12 6.93 15.78
CA SER A 100 43.86 6.27 16.04
C SER A 100 42.90 7.29 16.66
N GLU A 101 41.68 7.41 16.13
CA GLU A 101 40.68 8.33 16.64
C GLU A 101 39.36 7.60 16.76
N LEU A 102 38.78 7.54 17.96
CA LEU A 102 37.40 7.20 18.21
C LEU A 102 36.57 8.51 18.28
N LYS A 103 35.73 8.74 17.27
CA LYS A 103 34.83 9.87 17.21
C LYS A 103 33.41 9.44 17.60
N VAL A 104 32.86 10.03 18.64
CA VAL A 104 31.49 9.77 19.13
C VAL A 104 30.66 11.04 18.92
N PRO A 105 29.75 11.05 17.90
CA PRO A 105 28.86 12.18 17.68
C PRO A 105 27.85 12.29 18.82
N LEU A 106 27.76 13.47 19.44
CA LEU A 106 26.80 13.74 20.51
C LEU A 106 25.52 14.34 19.97
N TRP A 107 24.40 13.98 20.56
CA TRP A 107 23.09 14.55 20.20
C TRP A 107 22.99 16.04 20.55
N LEU A 108 23.65 16.45 21.65
CA LEU A 108 23.59 17.79 22.19
C LEU A 108 24.48 18.73 21.36
N ALA A 109 23.90 19.86 20.93
CA ALA A 109 24.59 20.95 20.26
C ALA A 109 25.42 20.58 19.00
N GLY A 110 25.24 19.40 18.45
CA GLY A 110 26.04 18.91 17.31
C GLY A 110 27.52 18.67 17.65
N ALA A 111 27.85 18.52 18.93
CA ALA A 111 29.21 18.27 19.40
C ALA A 111 29.67 16.87 19.07
N ASP A 112 31.00 16.70 18.97
CA ASP A 112 31.66 15.41 18.81
C ASP A 112 32.64 15.20 19.96
N LEU A 113 32.54 14.06 20.68
CA LEU A 113 33.56 13.58 21.60
C LEU A 113 34.61 12.84 20.76
N LYS A 114 35.88 13.18 20.98
CA LYS A 114 37.02 12.58 20.31
C LYS A 114 37.96 11.98 21.32
N ILE A 115 38.29 10.72 21.14
CA ILE A 115 39.35 10.03 21.91
C ILE A 115 40.38 9.58 20.88
N GLY A 116 41.59 10.09 20.99
CA GLY A 116 42.62 9.87 20.00
C GLY A 116 43.95 9.39 20.62
N TYR A 117 44.66 8.64 19.83
CA TYR A 117 46.08 8.31 20.06
C TYR A 117 46.88 8.71 18.84
N ASP A 118 47.94 9.46 19.05
CA ASP A 118 48.83 9.96 18.01
C ASP A 118 50.28 9.64 18.38
N ARG A 119 50.99 8.97 17.49
CA ARG A 119 52.41 8.73 17.58
C ARG A 119 53.08 9.11 16.27
N ASN A 120 53.90 10.14 16.29
CA ASN A 120 54.63 10.66 15.14
C ASN A 120 56.08 10.87 15.51
N VAL A 121 56.94 9.99 15.06
CA VAL A 121 58.39 9.98 15.33
C VAL A 121 59.14 9.80 14.02
N GLY A 122 60.42 10.25 13.96
CA GLY A 122 61.27 10.17 12.80
C GLY A 122 62.13 11.42 12.65
N GLU A 123 63.15 11.34 11.84
CA GLU A 123 64.17 12.39 11.69
C GLU A 123 63.59 13.66 10.99
N TYR A 124 62.66 13.46 10.06
CA TYR A 124 62.10 14.56 9.26
C TYR A 124 60.61 14.80 9.59
N THR A 125 60.19 14.55 10.84
CA THR A 125 58.83 14.88 11.29
C THR A 125 58.75 16.36 11.63
N ASN A 126 57.59 17.00 11.32
CA ASN A 126 57.33 18.37 11.70
C ASN A 126 57.40 18.51 13.24
N PRO A 127 58.21 19.43 13.79
CA PRO A 127 58.36 19.62 15.25
C PRO A 127 57.01 19.81 15.98
N GLU A 128 56.04 20.49 15.34
CA GLU A 128 54.69 20.72 15.92
C GLU A 128 53.89 19.43 16.11
N THR A 129 54.12 18.41 15.29
CA THR A 129 53.40 17.14 15.33
C THR A 129 54.24 15.99 15.91
N HIS A 130 55.51 16.27 16.26
CA HIS A 130 56.41 15.28 16.85
C HIS A 130 55.89 14.85 18.24
N THR A 131 55.86 13.57 18.50
CA THR A 131 55.43 13.02 19.79
C THR A 131 56.56 12.27 20.49
N SER A 132 56.35 11.92 21.74
CA SER A 132 57.20 10.96 22.41
C SER A 132 57.14 9.57 21.72
N LEU A 133 58.15 8.72 21.96
CA LEU A 133 58.18 7.35 21.44
C LEU A 133 56.95 6.53 21.86
N SER A 134 56.39 6.83 23.04
CA SER A 134 55.16 6.20 23.54
C SER A 134 53.87 6.81 22.98
N GLY A 135 53.95 7.88 22.15
CA GLY A 135 52.80 8.59 21.62
C GLY A 135 52.11 9.48 22.64
N LEU A 136 51.04 10.12 22.20
CA LEU A 136 50.13 10.95 23.01
C LEU A 136 48.70 10.44 22.87
N THR A 137 48.02 10.33 24.01
CA THR A 137 46.56 10.06 24.02
C THR A 137 45.81 11.34 24.33
N GLY A 138 44.74 11.62 23.63
CA GLY A 138 43.90 12.80 23.83
C GLY A 138 42.44 12.46 24.01
N ILE A 139 41.76 13.14 24.94
CA ILE A 139 40.32 13.11 25.09
C ILE A 139 39.83 14.55 24.95
N GLY A 140 38.91 14.77 23.98
CA GLY A 140 38.49 16.12 23.69
C GLY A 140 37.07 16.23 23.17
N LEU A 141 36.56 17.44 23.16
CA LEU A 141 35.28 17.84 22.62
C LEU A 141 35.47 18.80 21.46
N SER A 142 34.69 18.64 20.42
CA SER A 142 34.55 19.56 19.30
C SER A 142 33.13 20.09 19.26
N ILE A 143 32.95 21.40 19.46
CA ILE A 143 31.62 22.04 19.57
C ILE A 143 31.48 23.10 18.48
N PRO A 144 30.50 22.99 17.60
CA PRO A 144 30.16 24.06 16.66
C PRO A 144 29.43 25.21 17.40
N LEU A 145 29.99 26.39 17.45
CA LEU A 145 29.35 27.57 18.09
C LEU A 145 28.54 28.41 17.12
N GLY A 146 28.68 28.21 15.82
CA GLY A 146 27.93 28.90 14.77
C GLY A 146 27.00 27.98 14.00
N GLN A 147 27.40 27.67 12.77
CA GLN A 147 26.73 26.72 11.90
C GLN A 147 26.72 25.32 12.51
N GLY A 148 25.53 24.73 12.69
CA GLY A 148 25.37 23.36 13.22
C GLY A 148 25.06 23.29 14.72
N LEU A 149 25.04 24.42 15.46
CA LEU A 149 24.72 24.43 16.89
C LEU A 149 23.25 24.00 17.14
N ILE A 150 22.29 24.62 16.45
CA ILE A 150 20.85 24.35 16.64
C ILE A 150 20.42 23.10 15.85
N ILE A 151 20.80 23.06 14.58
CA ILE A 151 20.52 21.93 13.71
C ILE A 151 21.67 21.72 12.72
N ASP A 152 22.21 20.50 12.67
CA ASP A 152 23.20 20.05 11.71
C ASP A 152 22.59 19.07 10.70
N SER A 153 23.38 18.61 9.72
CA SER A 153 22.92 17.67 8.71
C SER A 153 22.40 16.35 9.32
N ARG A 154 23.07 15.81 10.34
CA ARG A 154 22.69 14.56 11.03
C ARG A 154 21.31 14.68 11.66
N ARG A 155 21.09 15.71 12.48
CA ARG A 155 19.81 15.96 13.16
C ARG A 155 18.71 16.32 12.17
N SER A 156 19.03 17.07 11.11
CA SER A 156 18.10 17.41 10.05
C SER A 156 17.61 16.14 9.31
N THR A 157 18.56 15.30 8.85
CA THR A 157 18.24 14.05 8.13
C THR A 157 17.39 13.11 8.99
N LEU A 158 17.78 12.92 10.26
CA LEU A 158 17.02 12.06 11.17
C LEU A 158 15.60 12.57 11.44
N ARG A 159 15.44 13.90 11.64
CA ARG A 159 14.10 14.48 11.83
C ARG A 159 13.24 14.35 10.59
N GLN A 160 13.81 14.55 9.40
CA GLN A 160 13.12 14.36 8.13
C GLN A 160 12.72 12.89 7.92
N SER A 161 13.63 11.94 8.17
CA SER A 161 13.35 10.50 8.05
C SER A 161 12.21 10.06 8.97
N LYS A 162 12.14 10.59 10.21
CA LYS A 162 11.03 10.31 11.14
C LYS A 162 9.68 10.79 10.61
N ILE A 163 9.61 11.97 9.98
CA ILE A 163 8.38 12.48 9.36
C ILE A 163 7.99 11.61 8.16
N MET A 164 8.96 11.14 7.38
CA MET A 164 8.72 10.31 6.20
C MET A 164 8.12 8.94 6.52
N VAL A 165 8.16 8.47 7.77
CA VAL A 165 7.41 7.28 8.21
C VAL A 165 5.91 7.52 8.08
N GLY A 166 5.41 8.69 8.49
CA GLY A 166 4.00 9.06 8.32
C GLY A 166 3.59 9.18 6.85
N TYR A 167 4.49 9.68 5.99
CA TYR A 167 4.28 9.70 4.55
C TYR A 167 4.13 8.29 3.97
N ALA A 168 5.04 7.37 4.35
CA ALA A 168 5.02 5.99 3.88
C ALA A 168 3.75 5.24 4.34
N GLU A 169 3.29 5.49 5.58
CA GLU A 169 2.05 4.91 6.09
C GLU A 169 0.83 5.41 5.31
N ALA A 170 0.76 6.71 5.01
CA ALA A 170 -0.30 7.25 4.17
C ALA A 170 -0.27 6.68 2.74
N GLU A 171 0.92 6.49 2.16
CA GLU A 171 1.08 5.85 0.87
C GLU A 171 0.63 4.38 0.90
N ARG A 172 0.97 3.65 1.97
CA ARG A 172 0.48 2.28 2.20
C ARG A 172 -1.04 2.22 2.21
N ILE A 173 -1.69 3.10 2.97
CA ILE A 173 -3.17 3.17 3.03
C ILE A 173 -3.75 3.48 1.65
N LYS A 174 -3.18 4.44 0.92
CA LYS A 174 -3.60 4.80 -0.44
C LYS A 174 -3.56 3.60 -1.38
N GLN A 175 -2.47 2.85 -1.38
CA GLN A 175 -2.31 1.68 -2.25
C GLN A 175 -3.28 0.56 -1.90
N ILE A 176 -3.47 0.27 -0.60
CA ILE A 176 -4.44 -0.73 -0.14
C ILE A 176 -5.86 -0.34 -0.55
N ASN A 177 -6.23 0.95 -0.36
CA ASN A 177 -7.55 1.43 -0.77
C ASN A 177 -7.77 1.33 -2.28
N ALA A 178 -6.74 1.58 -3.09
CA ALA A 178 -6.81 1.44 -4.54
C ALA A 178 -7.01 -0.02 -4.98
N VAL A 179 -6.26 -0.96 -4.38
CA VAL A 179 -6.44 -2.40 -4.64
C VAL A 179 -7.86 -2.84 -4.27
N TRP A 180 -8.33 -2.47 -3.09
CA TRP A 180 -9.68 -2.80 -2.64
C TRP A 180 -10.76 -2.24 -3.56
N TYR A 181 -10.66 -0.96 -3.92
CA TYR A 181 -11.61 -0.33 -4.84
C TYR A 181 -11.68 -1.04 -6.19
N ASN A 182 -10.53 -1.43 -6.77
CA ASN A 182 -10.49 -2.17 -8.02
C ASN A 182 -11.10 -3.57 -7.86
N ALA A 183 -10.81 -4.27 -6.77
CA ALA A 183 -11.39 -5.58 -6.49
C ALA A 183 -12.92 -5.51 -6.36
N VAL A 184 -13.45 -4.48 -5.68
CA VAL A 184 -14.90 -4.24 -5.57
C VAL A 184 -15.52 -3.93 -6.93
N LYS A 185 -14.88 -3.13 -7.76
CA LYS A 185 -15.35 -2.86 -9.12
C LYS A 185 -15.46 -4.13 -9.96
N ASP A 186 -14.45 -4.99 -9.89
CA ASP A 186 -14.41 -6.23 -10.66
C ASP A 186 -15.41 -7.25 -10.13
N TYR A 187 -15.64 -7.27 -8.80
CA TYR A 187 -16.71 -8.06 -8.20
C TYR A 187 -18.10 -7.67 -8.74
N TRP A 188 -18.42 -6.37 -8.81
CA TRP A 188 -19.71 -5.88 -9.32
C TRP A 188 -19.84 -6.01 -10.84
N ASN A 189 -18.72 -6.04 -11.57
CA ASN A 189 -18.71 -6.39 -12.99
C ASN A 189 -19.04 -7.88 -13.19
N TRP A 190 -18.48 -8.77 -12.36
CA TRP A 190 -18.80 -10.18 -12.34
C TRP A 190 -20.25 -10.43 -11.94
N TYR A 191 -20.76 -9.73 -10.91
CA TYR A 191 -22.19 -9.77 -10.54
C TYR A 191 -23.07 -9.44 -11.73
N TYR A 192 -22.81 -8.33 -12.41
CA TYR A 192 -23.58 -7.93 -13.57
C TYR A 192 -23.56 -8.97 -14.69
N ALA A 193 -22.37 -9.46 -15.07
CA ALA A 193 -22.21 -10.48 -16.10
C ALA A 193 -22.95 -11.79 -15.74
N TYR A 194 -22.92 -12.19 -14.46
CA TYR A 194 -23.66 -13.37 -13.98
C TYR A 194 -25.19 -13.16 -14.08
N ARG A 195 -25.69 -12.02 -13.67
CA ARG A 195 -27.13 -11.69 -13.74
C ARG A 195 -27.61 -11.58 -15.19
N GLN A 196 -26.83 -10.97 -16.04
CA GLN A 196 -27.08 -10.90 -17.49
C GLN A 196 -27.15 -12.29 -18.11
N TYR A 197 -26.18 -13.16 -17.81
CA TYR A 197 -26.21 -14.56 -18.26
C TYR A 197 -27.48 -15.27 -17.81
N GLN A 198 -27.91 -15.13 -16.56
CA GLN A 198 -29.15 -15.77 -16.06
C GLN A 198 -30.38 -15.29 -16.83
N LEU A 199 -30.52 -13.98 -17.04
CA LEU A 199 -31.67 -13.40 -17.73
C LEU A 199 -31.75 -13.82 -19.20
N ILE A 200 -30.63 -13.80 -19.90
CA ILE A 200 -30.55 -14.23 -21.31
C ILE A 200 -30.78 -15.73 -21.45
N ASN A 201 -30.24 -16.56 -20.55
CA ASN A 201 -30.47 -18.00 -20.54
C ASN A 201 -31.94 -18.36 -20.32
N GLU A 202 -32.61 -17.65 -19.41
CA GLU A 202 -34.05 -17.76 -19.21
C GLU A 202 -34.83 -17.33 -20.48
N GLY A 203 -34.36 -16.26 -21.15
CA GLY A 203 -34.92 -15.82 -22.44
C GLY A 203 -34.82 -16.89 -23.53
N VAL A 204 -33.73 -17.64 -23.60
CA VAL A 204 -33.57 -18.78 -24.53
C VAL A 204 -34.56 -19.86 -24.19
N ARG A 205 -34.71 -20.22 -22.91
CA ARG A 205 -35.68 -21.25 -22.46
C ARG A 205 -37.09 -20.91 -22.84
N LEU A 206 -37.53 -19.66 -22.61
CA LEU A 206 -38.85 -19.20 -22.97
C LEU A 206 -39.07 -19.17 -24.48
N ALA A 207 -38.10 -18.70 -25.27
CA ALA A 207 -38.18 -18.71 -26.74
C ALA A 207 -38.31 -20.17 -27.29
N GLN A 208 -37.53 -21.10 -26.71
CA GLN A 208 -37.59 -22.50 -27.10
C GLN A 208 -38.97 -23.14 -26.79
N GLN A 209 -39.53 -22.88 -25.62
CA GLN A 209 -40.88 -23.36 -25.27
C GLN A 209 -41.91 -22.80 -26.23
N ARG A 210 -41.84 -21.53 -26.60
CA ARG A 210 -42.75 -20.91 -27.57
C ARG A 210 -42.60 -21.52 -28.97
N TYR A 211 -41.33 -21.73 -29.43
CA TYR A 211 -41.08 -22.40 -30.70
C TYR A 211 -41.74 -23.78 -30.77
N LEU A 212 -41.62 -24.60 -29.72
CA LEU A 212 -42.24 -25.93 -29.67
C LEU A 212 -43.77 -25.85 -29.71
N ALA A 213 -44.36 -24.89 -29.00
CA ALA A 213 -45.81 -24.69 -28.99
C ALA A 213 -46.34 -24.24 -30.37
N VAL A 214 -45.69 -23.21 -31.00
CA VAL A 214 -46.07 -22.71 -32.31
C VAL A 214 -45.87 -23.76 -33.40
N SER A 215 -44.74 -24.49 -33.38
CA SER A 215 -44.48 -25.58 -34.34
C SER A 215 -45.52 -26.70 -34.26
N GLY A 216 -45.97 -27.07 -33.04
CA GLY A 216 -47.03 -28.01 -32.83
C GLY A 216 -48.39 -27.54 -33.45
N GLN A 217 -48.73 -26.28 -33.22
CA GLN A 217 -49.96 -25.67 -33.79
C GLN A 217 -49.90 -25.58 -35.32
N THR A 218 -48.70 -25.30 -35.90
CA THR A 218 -48.51 -25.30 -37.35
C THR A 218 -48.69 -26.70 -37.96
N LEU A 219 -48.20 -27.75 -37.30
CA LEU A 219 -48.41 -29.14 -37.75
C LEU A 219 -49.87 -29.58 -37.72
N LEU A 220 -50.66 -29.04 -36.79
CA LEU A 220 -52.09 -29.26 -36.70
C LEU A 220 -52.89 -28.42 -37.71
N GLY A 221 -52.27 -27.49 -38.38
CA GLY A 221 -52.93 -26.57 -39.32
C GLY A 221 -53.56 -25.35 -38.69
N ASP A 222 -53.38 -25.14 -37.38
CA ASP A 222 -54.01 -24.04 -36.65
C ASP A 222 -53.26 -22.69 -36.86
N LYS A 223 -52.00 -22.75 -37.32
CA LYS A 223 -51.14 -21.56 -37.58
C LYS A 223 -50.39 -21.67 -38.89
N PRO A 224 -50.08 -20.51 -39.56
CA PRO A 224 -49.28 -20.47 -40.77
C PRO A 224 -47.84 -21.02 -40.53
N GLY A 225 -47.26 -21.71 -41.52
CA GLY A 225 -45.89 -22.24 -41.43
C GLY A 225 -44.84 -21.17 -41.17
N ILE A 226 -45.06 -19.95 -41.60
CA ILE A 226 -44.15 -18.81 -41.39
C ILE A 226 -43.98 -18.47 -39.90
N ASP A 227 -45.02 -18.66 -39.08
CA ASP A 227 -44.93 -18.40 -37.64
C ASP A 227 -43.92 -19.34 -36.94
N SER A 228 -43.81 -20.60 -37.38
CA SER A 228 -42.83 -21.55 -36.89
C SER A 228 -41.41 -21.13 -37.28
N VAL A 229 -41.22 -20.58 -38.47
CA VAL A 229 -39.91 -20.03 -38.92
C VAL A 229 -39.50 -18.83 -38.09
N GLU A 230 -40.44 -17.89 -37.85
CA GLU A 230 -40.22 -16.69 -37.03
C GLU A 230 -39.86 -17.06 -35.59
N ALA A 231 -40.57 -18.03 -34.99
CA ALA A 231 -40.28 -18.52 -33.66
C ALA A 231 -38.87 -19.15 -33.58
N ASN A 232 -38.45 -19.90 -34.62
CA ASN A 232 -37.10 -20.49 -34.66
C ASN A 232 -36.02 -19.41 -34.81
N ILE A 233 -36.21 -18.41 -35.65
CA ILE A 233 -35.29 -17.27 -35.77
C ILE A 233 -35.06 -16.62 -34.38
N THR A 234 -36.16 -16.39 -33.63
CA THR A 234 -36.05 -15.83 -32.27
C THR A 234 -35.23 -16.72 -31.34
N VAL A 235 -35.36 -18.03 -31.43
CA VAL A 235 -34.51 -18.98 -30.65
C VAL A 235 -33.07 -18.84 -31.04
N GLN A 236 -32.73 -18.78 -32.34
CA GLN A 236 -31.34 -18.66 -32.79
C GLN A 236 -30.73 -17.32 -32.37
N ASP A 237 -31.45 -16.21 -32.49
CA ASP A 237 -30.98 -14.90 -32.03
C ASP A 237 -30.69 -14.88 -30.51
N ARG A 238 -31.57 -15.51 -29.71
CA ARG A 238 -31.34 -15.66 -28.27
C ARG A 238 -30.12 -16.53 -27.95
N ARG A 239 -29.89 -17.60 -28.71
CA ARG A 239 -28.70 -18.45 -28.56
C ARG A 239 -27.41 -17.69 -28.88
N ILE A 240 -27.41 -16.87 -29.94
CA ILE A 240 -26.25 -16.00 -30.26
C ILE A 240 -25.97 -15.05 -29.09
N GLN A 241 -27.01 -14.42 -28.53
CA GLN A 241 -26.85 -13.57 -27.35
C GLN A 241 -26.31 -14.34 -26.15
N LEU A 242 -26.79 -15.59 -25.92
CA LEU A 242 -26.34 -16.42 -24.82
C LEU A 242 -24.85 -16.76 -24.94
N GLU A 243 -24.35 -17.13 -26.12
CA GLU A 243 -22.94 -17.42 -26.31
C GLU A 243 -22.08 -16.18 -26.05
N LYS A 244 -22.53 -14.98 -26.45
CA LYS A 244 -21.86 -13.74 -26.16
C LYS A 244 -21.72 -13.47 -24.64
N VAL A 245 -22.85 -13.51 -23.90
CA VAL A 245 -22.85 -13.21 -22.47
C VAL A 245 -22.16 -14.28 -21.63
N LYS A 246 -22.08 -15.51 -22.13
CA LYS A 246 -21.30 -16.60 -21.53
C LYS A 246 -19.80 -16.29 -21.54
N ILE A 247 -19.28 -15.76 -22.64
CA ILE A 247 -17.89 -15.32 -22.73
C ILE A 247 -17.65 -14.09 -21.86
N GLU A 248 -18.58 -13.13 -21.83
CA GLU A 248 -18.51 -11.96 -20.94
C GLU A 248 -18.42 -12.38 -19.46
N LEU A 249 -19.22 -13.37 -19.03
CA LEU A 249 -19.17 -13.94 -17.68
C LEU A 249 -17.82 -14.61 -17.40
N GLN A 250 -17.31 -15.41 -18.35
CA GLN A 250 -16.01 -16.05 -18.23
C GLN A 250 -14.88 -15.01 -18.07
N ASN A 251 -14.87 -13.98 -18.89
CA ASN A 251 -13.89 -12.89 -18.82
C ASN A 251 -13.99 -12.14 -17.48
N ALA A 252 -15.22 -11.82 -17.02
CA ALA A 252 -15.41 -11.13 -15.74
C ALA A 252 -14.89 -11.97 -14.55
N ARG A 253 -15.03 -13.31 -14.61
CA ARG A 253 -14.46 -14.24 -13.61
C ARG A 253 -12.94 -14.23 -13.62
N LEU A 254 -12.32 -14.27 -14.80
CA LEU A 254 -10.86 -14.20 -14.93
C LEU A 254 -10.30 -12.87 -14.39
N VAL A 255 -10.98 -11.75 -14.68
CA VAL A 255 -10.60 -10.43 -14.16
C VAL A 255 -10.70 -10.39 -12.64
N LEU A 256 -11.80 -10.93 -12.06
CA LEU A 256 -11.94 -11.01 -10.60
C LEU A 256 -10.87 -11.89 -9.96
N SER A 257 -10.49 -12.97 -10.64
CA SER A 257 -9.45 -13.90 -10.16
C SER A 257 -8.08 -13.25 -9.99
N ASN A 258 -7.80 -12.10 -10.66
CA ASN A 258 -6.57 -11.33 -10.43
C ASN A 258 -6.43 -10.85 -8.97
N HIS A 259 -7.53 -10.76 -8.24
CA HIS A 259 -7.54 -10.36 -6.84
C HIS A 259 -7.51 -11.53 -5.85
N LEU A 260 -7.58 -12.78 -6.35
CA LEU A 260 -7.62 -13.97 -5.53
C LEU A 260 -6.24 -14.62 -5.45
N TRP A 261 -5.69 -14.63 -4.23
CA TRP A 261 -4.37 -15.19 -3.97
C TRP A 261 -4.42 -16.12 -2.75
N SER A 262 -3.66 -17.19 -2.77
CA SER A 262 -3.50 -18.07 -1.62
C SER A 262 -2.52 -17.46 -0.60
N ASP A 263 -2.48 -18.04 0.58
CA ASP A 263 -1.49 -17.72 1.62
C ASP A 263 -0.04 -18.05 1.20
N LYS A 264 0.14 -18.91 0.17
CA LYS A 264 1.45 -19.28 -0.41
C LYS A 264 1.84 -18.42 -1.63
N ASP A 265 1.23 -17.27 -1.83
CA ASP A 265 1.48 -16.37 -2.95
C ASP A 265 1.21 -16.98 -4.35
N THR A 266 0.35 -17.99 -4.42
CA THR A 266 -0.09 -18.57 -5.69
C THR A 266 -1.41 -17.97 -6.12
N PRO A 267 -1.59 -17.62 -7.42
CA PRO A 267 -2.86 -17.10 -7.92
C PRO A 267 -3.95 -18.19 -7.83
N LEU A 268 -5.17 -17.78 -7.49
CA LEU A 268 -6.34 -18.62 -7.43
C LEU A 268 -7.34 -18.22 -8.49
N GLU A 269 -8.08 -19.17 -9.02
CA GLU A 269 -9.20 -18.90 -9.91
C GLU A 269 -10.53 -18.98 -9.15
N LEU A 270 -11.48 -18.12 -9.52
CA LEU A 270 -12.82 -18.17 -8.97
C LEU A 270 -13.51 -19.49 -9.40
N PRO A 271 -14.05 -20.31 -8.48
CA PRO A 271 -14.70 -21.58 -8.83
C PRO A 271 -15.80 -21.41 -9.88
N VAL A 272 -15.99 -22.44 -10.75
CA VAL A 272 -16.95 -22.37 -11.85
C VAL A 272 -18.38 -22.27 -11.33
N ASP A 273 -18.69 -22.89 -10.21
CA ASP A 273 -19.97 -22.93 -9.50
C ASP A 273 -20.20 -21.75 -8.55
N ALA A 274 -19.23 -20.83 -8.46
CA ALA A 274 -19.39 -19.64 -7.63
C ALA A 274 -20.52 -18.73 -8.14
N VAL A 275 -21.35 -18.27 -7.21
CA VAL A 275 -22.47 -17.32 -7.46
C VAL A 275 -22.25 -16.06 -6.66
N PRO A 276 -22.45 -14.87 -7.23
CA PRO A 276 -22.32 -13.64 -6.46
C PRO A 276 -23.50 -13.48 -5.49
N GLN A 277 -23.24 -12.83 -4.36
CA GLN A 277 -24.28 -12.44 -3.42
C GLN A 277 -25.21 -11.42 -4.08
N LEU A 278 -26.53 -11.60 -3.89
CA LEU A 278 -27.52 -10.64 -4.39
C LEU A 278 -27.35 -9.29 -3.70
N ALA A 279 -27.37 -8.23 -4.50
CA ALA A 279 -27.25 -6.86 -4.01
C ALA A 279 -28.59 -6.17 -3.92
N ALA A 280 -28.75 -5.37 -2.86
CA ALA A 280 -29.82 -4.39 -2.76
C ALA A 280 -29.21 -2.97 -2.84
N ALA A 281 -29.89 -2.05 -3.51
CA ALA A 281 -29.54 -0.65 -3.46
C ALA A 281 -29.96 -0.08 -2.10
N SER A 282 -28.99 0.37 -1.30
CA SER A 282 -29.24 1.04 -0.03
C SER A 282 -29.24 2.56 -0.23
N LYS A 283 -30.10 3.30 0.46
CA LYS A 283 -30.07 4.76 0.41
C LYS A 283 -28.84 5.27 1.18
N VAL A 284 -28.12 6.19 0.57
CA VAL A 284 -27.01 6.90 1.22
C VAL A 284 -27.51 8.25 1.69
N ASP A 285 -27.44 8.48 3.00
CA ASP A 285 -27.86 9.75 3.61
C ASP A 285 -26.80 10.84 3.36
N ARG A 286 -27.25 12.07 3.20
CA ARG A 286 -26.39 13.25 3.08
C ARG A 286 -25.47 13.44 4.28
N GLN A 287 -25.91 13.09 5.50
CA GLN A 287 -25.09 13.19 6.72
C GLN A 287 -23.85 12.32 6.66
N VAL A 288 -23.92 11.13 6.05
CA VAL A 288 -22.75 10.26 5.84
C VAL A 288 -21.72 10.94 4.95
N VAL A 289 -22.19 11.57 3.86
CA VAL A 289 -21.30 12.28 2.92
C VAL A 289 -20.61 13.48 3.58
N ASP A 290 -21.36 14.28 4.35
CA ASP A 290 -20.79 15.42 5.05
C ASP A 290 -19.74 14.98 6.12
N THR A 291 -19.94 13.80 6.72
CA THR A 291 -18.99 13.21 7.63
C THR A 291 -17.73 12.72 6.88
N LEU A 292 -17.91 12.05 5.74
CA LEU A 292 -16.79 11.61 4.90
C LEU A 292 -15.96 12.80 4.40
N ILE A 293 -16.58 13.90 4.00
CA ILE A 293 -15.86 15.13 3.59
C ILE A 293 -15.02 15.68 4.75
N ARG A 294 -15.57 15.76 5.97
CA ARG A 294 -14.82 16.20 7.14
C ARG A 294 -13.65 15.28 7.47
N GLN A 295 -13.88 13.96 7.48
CA GLN A 295 -12.82 12.99 7.70
C GLN A 295 -11.75 13.05 6.61
N ALA A 296 -12.14 13.22 5.35
CA ALA A 296 -11.21 13.36 4.24
C ALA A 296 -10.35 14.62 4.37
N ALA A 297 -10.91 15.75 4.82
CA ALA A 297 -10.14 16.96 5.04
C ALA A 297 -8.97 16.75 6.01
N ASP A 298 -9.13 15.87 7.01
CA ASP A 298 -8.11 15.62 8.03
C ASP A 298 -7.23 14.40 7.72
N GLN A 299 -7.81 13.31 7.25
CA GLN A 299 -7.19 11.98 7.23
C GLN A 299 -6.97 11.42 5.82
N HIS A 300 -7.36 12.15 4.76
CA HIS A 300 -7.17 11.65 3.40
C HIS A 300 -5.67 11.36 3.13
N PRO A 301 -5.29 10.15 2.66
CA PRO A 301 -3.89 9.77 2.51
C PRO A 301 -3.07 10.76 1.68
N GLU A 302 -3.63 11.34 0.63
CA GLU A 302 -2.92 12.33 -0.19
C GLU A 302 -2.62 13.61 0.60
N LEU A 303 -3.57 14.12 1.39
CA LEU A 303 -3.34 15.31 2.22
C LEU A 303 -2.35 15.02 3.36
N VAL A 304 -2.41 13.84 3.96
CA VAL A 304 -1.42 13.42 4.98
C VAL A 304 -0.02 13.36 4.39
N LYS A 305 0.15 12.85 3.17
CA LYS A 305 1.42 12.84 2.43
C LYS A 305 1.95 14.25 2.17
N LEU A 306 1.09 15.14 1.68
CA LEU A 306 1.46 16.54 1.42
C LEU A 306 1.84 17.27 2.72
N ARG A 307 1.11 17.05 3.82
CA ARG A 307 1.46 17.59 5.15
C ARG A 307 2.79 17.04 5.66
N ALA A 308 3.09 15.76 5.46
CA ALA A 308 4.38 15.18 5.81
C ALA A 308 5.52 15.83 5.01
N LYS A 309 5.33 16.06 3.70
CA LYS A 309 6.29 16.83 2.87
C LYS A 309 6.46 18.26 3.35
N SER A 310 5.39 18.94 3.76
CA SER A 310 5.46 20.29 4.33
C SER A 310 6.30 20.31 5.61
N GLY A 311 6.08 19.35 6.50
CA GLY A 311 6.90 19.15 7.70
C GLY A 311 8.37 18.87 7.38
N GLN A 312 8.65 18.05 6.36
CA GLN A 312 10.01 17.79 5.89
C GLN A 312 10.69 19.08 5.40
N LEU A 313 10.01 19.87 4.55
CA LEU A 313 10.52 21.14 4.04
C LEU A 313 10.71 22.20 5.15
N ALA A 314 9.89 22.17 6.20
CA ALA A 314 10.05 23.05 7.36
C ALA A 314 11.36 22.73 8.12
N ILE A 315 11.70 21.46 8.30
CA ILE A 315 12.98 21.05 8.88
C ILE A 315 14.13 21.44 7.95
N GLU A 316 14.01 21.19 6.65
CA GLU A 316 15.04 21.56 5.69
C GLU A 316 15.26 23.08 5.66
N ARG A 317 14.19 23.88 5.69
CA ARG A 317 14.29 25.33 5.80
C ARG A 317 15.06 25.76 7.04
N SER A 318 14.79 25.12 8.19
CA SER A 318 15.51 25.42 9.44
C SER A 318 17.00 25.10 9.31
N TYR A 319 17.32 23.96 8.69
CA TYR A 319 18.70 23.59 8.40
C TYR A 319 19.38 24.56 7.43
N ARG A 320 18.73 24.92 6.30
CA ARG A 320 19.29 25.90 5.34
C ARG A 320 19.47 27.28 5.93
N ARG A 321 18.62 27.67 6.88
CA ARG A 321 18.77 28.93 7.63
C ARG A 321 20.00 28.89 8.56
N GLU A 322 20.28 27.74 9.17
CA GLU A 322 21.48 27.53 9.99
C GLU A 322 22.77 27.63 9.16
N MET A 323 22.73 27.15 7.92
CA MET A 323 23.87 27.23 6.98
C MET A 323 24.25 28.66 6.55
N LEU A 324 23.44 29.66 6.85
CA LEU A 324 23.81 31.09 6.64
C LEU A 324 24.70 31.65 7.73
N LYS A 325 24.87 30.96 8.86
CA LYS A 325 25.72 31.40 9.95
C LYS A 325 27.18 31.11 9.65
N PRO A 326 28.13 31.82 10.28
CA PRO A 326 29.54 31.48 10.19
C PRO A 326 29.80 30.09 10.80
N LYS A 327 30.70 29.34 10.20
CA LYS A 327 31.21 28.10 10.77
C LYS A 327 32.29 28.47 11.81
N ILE A 328 31.96 28.27 13.08
CA ILE A 328 32.86 28.45 14.19
C ILE A 328 32.94 27.11 14.92
N ASN A 329 34.11 26.52 14.97
CA ASN A 329 34.31 25.24 15.63
C ASN A 329 35.35 25.39 16.72
N VAL A 330 34.98 25.12 17.96
CA VAL A 330 35.90 25.12 19.11
C VAL A 330 36.21 23.69 19.45
N THR A 331 37.51 23.37 19.52
CA THR A 331 37.99 22.07 19.93
C THR A 331 38.82 22.24 21.19
N GLY A 332 38.57 21.41 22.18
CA GLY A 332 39.38 21.33 23.41
C GLY A 332 39.65 19.88 23.73
N SER A 333 40.89 19.54 24.00
CA SER A 333 41.32 18.21 24.40
C SER A 333 42.34 18.23 25.50
N LEU A 334 42.24 17.31 26.42
CA LEU A 334 43.25 16.99 27.42
C LEU A 334 44.17 15.92 26.83
N LEU A 335 45.44 16.08 27.04
CA LEU A 335 46.48 15.21 26.51
C LEU A 335 47.15 14.48 27.65
N SER A 336 47.58 13.25 27.39
CA SER A 336 48.37 12.45 28.33
C SER A 336 49.46 11.68 27.59
N LYS A 337 50.63 11.65 28.19
CA LYS A 337 51.70 10.77 27.76
C LYS A 337 51.54 9.45 28.51
N ARG A 338 51.58 8.34 27.79
CA ARG A 338 51.58 7.01 28.38
C ARG A 338 52.80 6.82 29.27
N ARG A 339 52.58 6.36 30.50
CA ARG A 339 53.65 5.87 31.37
C ARG A 339 53.94 4.38 31.06
N SER A 340 54.74 3.71 31.84
CA SER A 340 55.18 2.32 31.62
C SER A 340 53.99 1.32 31.56
N PHE A 341 54.16 0.21 30.84
CA PHE A 341 53.17 -0.86 30.75
C PHE A 341 52.97 -1.66 32.04
N ASP A 342 53.79 -1.42 33.06
CA ASP A 342 53.81 -2.22 34.30
C ASP A 342 52.83 -1.74 35.37
N THR A 343 52.09 -0.67 35.11
CA THR A 343 51.14 -0.07 36.05
C THR A 343 49.69 -0.32 35.63
N TYR A 344 48.78 -0.40 36.61
CA TYR A 344 47.35 -0.54 36.40
C TYR A 344 46.78 0.58 35.51
N VAL A 345 45.79 0.26 34.64
CA VAL A 345 45.26 1.17 33.58
C VAL A 345 44.92 2.60 34.04
N PRO A 346 44.36 2.88 35.23
CA PRO A 346 44.12 4.25 35.70
C PRO A 346 45.41 5.09 35.89
N ASP A 347 46.50 4.48 36.25
CA ASP A 347 47.79 5.17 36.45
C ASP A 347 48.58 5.35 35.14
N TYR A 348 48.08 4.77 34.07
CA TYR A 348 48.68 4.85 32.74
C TYR A 348 48.60 6.22 32.10
N TYR A 349 47.50 6.91 32.38
CA TYR A 349 47.19 8.17 31.74
C TYR A 349 46.94 9.25 32.77
N ASP A 350 47.79 10.26 32.78
CA ASP A 350 47.65 11.44 33.62
C ASP A 350 47.10 12.59 32.77
N PHE A 351 45.82 12.79 32.80
CA PHE A 351 45.10 13.89 32.12
C PHE A 351 45.07 15.12 33.05
N GLY A 352 46.20 15.79 33.22
CA GLY A 352 46.24 17.04 33.98
C GLY A 352 45.81 18.26 33.20
N TRP A 353 45.25 19.27 33.87
CA TRP A 353 44.88 20.56 33.27
C TRP A 353 46.03 21.34 32.67
N SER A 354 47.27 20.95 32.95
CA SER A 354 48.48 21.53 32.37
C SER A 354 48.80 21.01 30.95
N ASN A 355 48.16 19.89 30.54
CA ASN A 355 48.39 19.25 29.26
C ASN A 355 47.15 19.33 28.40
N TYR A 356 46.95 20.43 27.70
CA TYR A 356 45.74 20.63 26.88
C TYR A 356 46.11 21.10 25.46
N LYS A 357 45.16 20.88 24.55
CA LYS A 357 45.17 21.44 23.20
C LYS A 357 43.86 22.14 22.98
N VAL A 358 43.87 23.41 22.60
CA VAL A 358 42.70 24.18 22.21
C VAL A 358 42.85 24.63 20.78
N GLY A 359 41.78 24.56 20.01
CA GLY A 359 41.76 25.05 18.63
C GLY A 359 40.46 25.82 18.38
N LEU A 360 40.56 26.89 17.61
CA LEU A 360 39.42 27.65 17.09
C LEU A 360 39.51 27.69 15.56
N GLU A 361 38.51 27.16 14.90
CA GLU A 361 38.40 27.24 13.45
C GLU A 361 37.25 28.17 13.09
N PHE A 362 37.53 29.19 12.27
CA PHE A 362 36.55 30.12 11.74
C PHE A 362 36.55 30.06 10.21
N SER A 363 35.38 29.91 9.62
CA SER A 363 35.20 29.96 8.17
C SER A 363 33.85 30.59 7.83
N PHE A 364 33.88 31.58 6.94
CA PHE A 364 32.68 32.29 6.52
C PHE A 364 32.78 32.70 5.03
N PRO A 365 31.97 32.09 4.13
CA PRO A 365 31.88 32.52 2.74
C PRO A 365 31.23 33.92 2.66
N LEU A 366 31.95 34.92 2.16
CA LEU A 366 31.50 36.33 2.21
C LEU A 366 30.16 36.58 1.51
N PHE A 367 29.88 35.96 0.38
CA PHE A 367 28.70 36.18 -0.40
C PHE A 367 27.51 35.27 -0.11
N LEU A 368 27.75 34.07 0.46
CA LEU A 368 26.73 33.07 0.79
C LEU A 368 25.76 32.75 -0.35
N ARG A 369 26.16 32.95 -1.62
CA ARG A 369 25.26 32.78 -2.79
C ARG A 369 24.64 31.38 -2.86
N ALA A 370 25.42 30.35 -2.63
CA ALA A 370 24.96 28.96 -2.64
C ALA A 370 23.90 28.72 -1.55
N GLU A 371 24.17 29.14 -0.32
CA GLU A 371 23.27 28.86 0.80
C GLU A 371 22.00 29.73 0.77
N ARG A 372 22.12 30.99 0.30
CA ARG A 372 20.95 31.85 0.02
C ARG A 372 20.08 31.28 -1.09
N GLY A 373 20.69 30.74 -2.16
CA GLY A 373 19.99 30.08 -3.25
C GLY A 373 19.22 28.85 -2.77
N LYS A 374 19.85 27.96 -2.01
CA LYS A 374 19.21 26.77 -1.42
C LYS A 374 18.06 27.14 -0.47
N LEU A 375 18.24 28.16 0.37
CA LEU A 375 17.17 28.61 1.26
C LEU A 375 15.98 29.19 0.47
N ARG A 376 16.24 29.96 -0.60
CA ARG A 376 15.20 30.48 -1.47
C ARG A 376 14.45 29.37 -2.19
N GLU A 377 15.17 28.36 -2.71
CA GLU A 377 14.58 27.18 -3.34
C GLU A 377 13.61 26.44 -2.39
N VAL A 378 14.03 26.20 -1.15
CA VAL A 378 13.16 25.55 -0.14
C VAL A 378 11.92 26.37 0.14
N LYS A 379 12.03 27.70 0.23
CA LYS A 379 10.85 28.59 0.42
C LYS A 379 9.89 28.50 -0.76
N ILE A 380 10.40 28.50 -2.00
CA ILE A 380 9.57 28.34 -3.21
C ILE A 380 8.87 26.97 -3.18
N LYS A 381 9.58 25.89 -2.85
CA LYS A 381 8.98 24.54 -2.70
C LYS A 381 7.88 24.50 -1.63
N GLN A 382 8.04 25.24 -0.53
CA GLN A 382 6.98 25.33 0.48
C GLN A 382 5.74 26.06 -0.07
N GLU A 383 5.91 27.17 -0.77
CA GLU A 383 4.82 27.91 -1.38
C GLU A 383 4.10 27.08 -2.46
N GLN A 384 4.84 26.37 -3.32
CA GLN A 384 4.27 25.41 -4.28
C GLN A 384 3.43 24.35 -3.58
N LEU A 385 3.96 23.77 -2.50
CA LEU A 385 3.27 22.73 -1.74
C LEU A 385 2.01 23.24 -1.04
N ASP A 386 1.99 24.50 -0.61
CA ASP A 386 0.79 25.12 -0.02
C ASP A 386 -0.32 25.26 -1.07
N TYR A 387 0.01 25.60 -2.33
CA TYR A 387 -0.95 25.58 -3.43
C TYR A 387 -1.41 24.16 -3.77
N ASP A 388 -0.49 23.19 -3.77
CA ASP A 388 -0.85 21.76 -3.98
C ASP A 388 -1.81 21.25 -2.91
N LEU A 389 -1.61 21.64 -1.64
CA LEU A 389 -2.51 21.28 -0.53
C LEU A 389 -3.91 21.87 -0.73
N GLN A 390 -4.01 23.14 -1.10
CA GLN A 390 -5.29 23.80 -1.37
C GLN A 390 -6.02 23.15 -2.55
N GLN A 391 -5.31 22.93 -3.66
CA GLN A 391 -5.86 22.29 -4.84
C GLN A 391 -6.32 20.87 -4.57
N SER A 392 -5.47 20.06 -3.93
CA SER A 392 -5.80 18.66 -3.60
C SER A 392 -7.00 18.57 -2.66
N GLY A 393 -7.08 19.44 -1.65
CA GLY A 393 -8.24 19.49 -0.75
C GLY A 393 -9.53 19.80 -1.51
N ARG A 394 -9.50 20.73 -2.46
CA ARG A 394 -10.66 21.07 -3.29
C ARG A 394 -11.06 19.94 -4.22
N VAL A 395 -10.07 19.29 -4.86
CA VAL A 395 -10.31 18.13 -5.75
C VAL A 395 -10.97 16.98 -4.97
N ILE A 396 -10.44 16.63 -3.81
CA ILE A 396 -10.98 15.55 -2.96
C ILE A 396 -12.44 15.85 -2.57
N GLN A 397 -12.73 17.08 -2.14
CA GLN A 397 -14.10 17.48 -1.81
C GLN A 397 -15.06 17.32 -3.01
N ASN A 398 -14.63 17.81 -4.18
CA ASN A 398 -15.43 17.71 -5.41
C ASN A 398 -15.62 16.25 -5.85
N ASP A 399 -14.58 15.42 -5.73
CA ASP A 399 -14.62 14.01 -6.08
C ASP A 399 -15.61 13.22 -5.22
N VAL A 400 -15.65 13.49 -3.91
CA VAL A 400 -16.64 12.90 -3.00
C VAL A 400 -18.05 13.36 -3.39
N MET A 401 -18.23 14.66 -3.66
CA MET A 401 -19.54 15.20 -4.09
C MET A 401 -20.01 14.64 -5.42
N THR A 402 -19.12 14.49 -6.39
CA THR A 402 -19.44 13.87 -7.70
C THR A 402 -19.91 12.43 -7.51
N SER A 403 -19.21 11.64 -6.69
CA SER A 403 -19.64 10.26 -6.41
C SER A 403 -21.00 10.19 -5.70
N TYR A 404 -21.30 11.15 -4.83
CA TYR A 404 -22.62 11.23 -4.22
C TYR A 404 -23.71 11.57 -5.24
N ASN A 405 -23.44 12.49 -6.17
CA ASN A 405 -24.39 12.82 -7.24
C ASN A 405 -24.65 11.60 -8.15
N ASP A 406 -23.60 10.83 -8.46
CA ASP A 406 -23.73 9.57 -9.22
C ASP A 406 -24.64 8.57 -8.49
N LEU A 407 -24.45 8.42 -7.16
CA LEU A 407 -25.32 7.56 -6.33
C LEU A 407 -26.78 8.01 -6.38
N LYS A 408 -27.05 9.31 -6.26
CA LYS A 408 -28.41 9.86 -6.34
C LYS A 408 -29.03 9.66 -7.71
N ALA A 409 -28.21 9.77 -8.77
CA ALA A 409 -28.67 9.48 -10.13
C ALA A 409 -29.07 8.00 -10.27
N TYR A 410 -28.25 7.06 -9.77
CA TYR A 410 -28.58 5.63 -9.78
C TYR A 410 -29.81 5.31 -8.94
N GLU A 411 -30.00 5.90 -7.75
CA GLU A 411 -31.21 5.73 -6.93
C GLU A 411 -32.47 6.12 -7.71
N SER A 412 -32.43 7.30 -8.34
CA SER A 412 -33.59 7.80 -9.12
C SER A 412 -33.86 6.94 -10.37
N GLN A 413 -32.83 6.57 -11.10
CA GLN A 413 -32.89 5.73 -12.29
C GLN A 413 -33.45 4.33 -11.95
N LEU A 414 -32.98 3.72 -10.84
CA LEU A 414 -33.47 2.42 -10.38
C LEU A 414 -34.97 2.47 -10.02
N ALA A 415 -35.40 3.51 -9.32
CA ALA A 415 -36.82 3.66 -8.97
C ALA A 415 -37.75 3.76 -10.21
N ILE A 416 -37.30 4.46 -11.26
CA ILE A 416 -37.99 4.56 -12.54
C ILE A 416 -37.94 3.22 -13.29
N GLN A 417 -36.76 2.58 -13.32
CA GLN A 417 -36.58 1.32 -14.07
C GLN A 417 -37.41 0.18 -13.50
N ILE A 418 -37.56 0.09 -12.18
CA ILE A 418 -38.44 -0.90 -11.53
C ILE A 418 -39.87 -0.72 -11.99
N LYS A 419 -40.40 0.51 -11.96
CA LYS A 419 -41.75 0.80 -12.45
C LYS A 419 -41.92 0.46 -13.93
N ASN A 420 -40.92 0.76 -14.76
CA ASN A 420 -40.95 0.44 -16.19
C ASN A 420 -40.99 -1.08 -16.43
N ILE A 421 -40.26 -1.86 -15.62
CA ILE A 421 -40.31 -3.33 -15.67
C ILE A 421 -41.69 -3.83 -15.30
N ASP A 422 -42.35 -3.29 -14.25
CA ASP A 422 -43.68 -3.66 -13.84
C ASP A 422 -44.72 -3.36 -14.96
N TYR A 423 -44.64 -2.18 -15.59
CA TYR A 423 -45.50 -1.83 -16.71
C TYR A 423 -45.27 -2.74 -17.93
N GLN A 424 -44.01 -3.07 -18.24
CA GLN A 424 -43.67 -3.95 -19.36
C GLN A 424 -44.17 -5.39 -19.11
N GLN A 425 -44.16 -5.86 -17.85
CA GLN A 425 -44.72 -7.16 -17.49
C GLN A 425 -46.25 -7.19 -17.70
N VAL A 426 -46.95 -6.11 -17.32
CA VAL A 426 -48.40 -5.98 -17.57
C VAL A 426 -48.70 -5.97 -19.06
N LEU A 427 -47.88 -5.21 -19.85
CA LEU A 427 -48.02 -5.17 -21.31
C LEU A 427 -47.80 -6.55 -21.96
N LEU A 428 -46.76 -7.27 -21.54
CA LEU A 428 -46.45 -8.61 -22.04
C LEU A 428 -47.61 -9.58 -21.72
N LYS A 429 -48.15 -9.53 -20.49
CA LYS A 429 -49.25 -10.38 -20.08
C LYS A 429 -50.50 -10.10 -20.91
N GLY A 430 -50.84 -8.83 -21.13
CA GLY A 430 -51.98 -8.44 -21.99
C GLY A 430 -51.81 -8.86 -23.46
N GLU A 431 -50.58 -8.73 -24.00
CA GLU A 431 -50.27 -9.17 -25.36
C GLU A 431 -50.37 -10.70 -25.51
N SER A 432 -49.92 -11.46 -24.48
CA SER A 432 -50.05 -12.92 -24.46
C SER A 432 -51.53 -13.35 -24.47
N GLN A 433 -52.41 -12.67 -23.70
CA GLN A 433 -53.82 -12.95 -23.69
C GLN A 433 -54.49 -12.68 -25.06
N LYS A 434 -54.12 -11.58 -25.73
CA LYS A 434 -54.60 -11.28 -27.09
C LYS A 434 -54.13 -12.31 -28.11
N PHE A 435 -52.88 -12.78 -27.99
CA PHE A 435 -52.34 -13.78 -28.88
C PHE A 435 -53.07 -15.13 -28.75
N ASP A 436 -53.41 -15.52 -27.51
CA ASP A 436 -54.17 -16.74 -27.24
C ASP A 436 -55.58 -16.66 -27.81
N LEU A 437 -56.16 -15.44 -27.93
CA LEU A 437 -57.45 -15.18 -28.59
C LEU A 437 -57.35 -14.99 -30.11
N GLY A 438 -56.11 -15.03 -30.67
CA GLY A 438 -55.90 -14.80 -32.12
C GLY A 438 -55.91 -13.31 -32.54
N GLU A 439 -55.92 -12.38 -31.57
CA GLU A 439 -55.99 -10.92 -31.80
C GLU A 439 -54.59 -10.26 -31.83
N SER A 440 -53.52 -11.01 -31.70
CA SER A 440 -52.15 -10.52 -31.71
C SER A 440 -51.25 -11.43 -32.53
N THR A 441 -50.03 -10.94 -32.83
CA THR A 441 -49.03 -11.65 -33.62
C THR A 441 -47.86 -12.13 -32.75
N LEU A 442 -47.20 -13.21 -33.20
CA LEU A 442 -45.95 -13.71 -32.57
C LEU A 442 -44.90 -12.64 -32.47
N PHE A 443 -44.79 -11.77 -33.50
CA PHE A 443 -43.86 -10.65 -33.53
C PHE A 443 -44.02 -9.69 -32.33
N LEU A 444 -45.29 -9.33 -32.00
CA LEU A 444 -45.56 -8.42 -30.88
C LEU A 444 -45.18 -9.04 -29.54
N ILE A 445 -45.46 -10.33 -29.30
CA ILE A 445 -45.05 -11.03 -28.08
C ILE A 445 -43.50 -11.06 -27.98
N ASN A 446 -42.82 -11.48 -29.06
CA ASN A 446 -41.36 -11.55 -29.10
C ASN A 446 -40.72 -10.17 -28.83
N SER A 447 -41.30 -9.09 -29.40
CA SER A 447 -40.87 -7.72 -29.17
C SER A 447 -41.05 -7.28 -27.69
N ARG A 448 -42.26 -7.57 -27.10
CA ARG A 448 -42.55 -7.24 -25.68
C ARG A 448 -41.63 -7.99 -24.72
N GLU A 449 -41.38 -9.28 -24.96
CA GLU A 449 -40.49 -10.10 -24.15
C GLU A 449 -39.01 -9.65 -24.26
N SER A 450 -38.54 -9.37 -25.47
CA SER A 450 -37.19 -8.84 -25.66
C SER A 450 -36.99 -7.55 -24.88
N LYS A 451 -37.97 -6.62 -24.99
CA LYS A 451 -37.94 -5.37 -24.24
C LYS A 451 -37.94 -5.58 -22.73
N LEU A 452 -38.69 -6.56 -22.22
CA LEU A 452 -38.71 -6.89 -20.79
C LEU A 452 -37.36 -7.40 -20.32
N ILE A 453 -36.72 -8.31 -21.05
CA ILE A 453 -35.36 -8.83 -20.73
C ILE A 453 -34.34 -7.71 -20.75
N ASP A 454 -34.36 -6.84 -21.79
CA ASP A 454 -33.45 -5.69 -21.88
C ASP A 454 -33.62 -4.74 -20.69
N MET A 455 -34.84 -4.49 -20.24
CA MET A 455 -35.12 -3.65 -19.08
C MET A 455 -34.64 -4.30 -17.77
N GLN A 456 -34.73 -5.62 -17.64
CA GLN A 456 -34.22 -6.37 -16.48
C GLN A 456 -32.71 -6.36 -16.48
N VAL A 457 -32.07 -6.59 -17.62
CA VAL A 457 -30.59 -6.49 -17.75
C VAL A 457 -30.10 -5.08 -17.36
N LYS A 458 -30.80 -4.05 -17.84
CA LYS A 458 -30.50 -2.65 -17.51
C LYS A 458 -30.64 -2.35 -16.03
N ARG A 459 -31.62 -2.95 -15.34
CA ARG A 459 -31.74 -2.86 -13.87
C ARG A 459 -30.53 -3.43 -13.17
N GLU A 460 -30.05 -4.63 -13.57
CA GLU A 460 -28.88 -5.25 -12.96
C GLU A 460 -27.59 -4.43 -13.22
N GLU A 461 -27.46 -3.83 -14.41
CA GLU A 461 -26.39 -2.88 -14.72
C GLU A 461 -26.40 -1.67 -13.77
N MET A 462 -27.59 -1.09 -13.53
CA MET A 462 -27.77 0.04 -12.61
C MET A 462 -27.46 -0.35 -11.16
N ILE A 463 -27.83 -1.56 -10.70
CA ILE A 463 -27.49 -2.07 -9.37
C ILE A 463 -25.98 -2.18 -9.23
N ALA A 464 -25.29 -2.82 -10.19
CA ALA A 464 -23.84 -2.92 -10.18
C ALA A 464 -23.19 -1.52 -10.25
N GLY A 465 -23.73 -0.60 -11.06
CA GLY A 465 -23.30 0.79 -11.15
C GLY A 465 -23.42 1.53 -9.82
N PHE A 466 -24.54 1.38 -9.13
CA PHE A 466 -24.75 1.95 -7.78
C PHE A 466 -23.71 1.46 -6.78
N GLN A 467 -23.47 0.15 -6.74
CA GLN A 467 -22.50 -0.44 -5.80
C GLN A 467 -21.05 0.00 -6.10
N LYS A 468 -20.71 0.10 -7.40
CA LYS A 468 -19.39 0.66 -7.80
C LYS A 468 -19.26 2.13 -7.43
N ALA A 469 -20.32 2.93 -7.58
CA ALA A 469 -20.33 4.33 -7.16
C ALA A 469 -20.23 4.47 -5.64
N LEU A 470 -20.86 3.57 -4.88
CA LEU A 470 -20.78 3.52 -3.41
C LEU A 470 -19.35 3.23 -2.96
N ALA A 471 -18.71 2.21 -3.52
CA ALA A 471 -17.30 1.94 -3.26
C ALA A 471 -16.39 3.11 -3.66
N GLY A 472 -16.73 3.78 -4.79
CA GLY A 472 -16.06 4.99 -5.26
C GLY A 472 -16.15 6.15 -4.29
N LEU A 473 -17.30 6.36 -3.65
CA LEU A 473 -17.51 7.39 -2.64
C LEU A 473 -16.52 7.25 -1.47
N TYR A 474 -16.40 6.05 -0.91
CA TYR A 474 -15.47 5.77 0.19
C TYR A 474 -14.01 5.86 -0.26
N TYR A 475 -13.68 5.33 -1.43
CA TYR A 475 -12.34 5.42 -1.99
C TYR A 475 -11.88 6.86 -2.20
N LYS A 476 -12.75 7.72 -2.78
CA LYS A 476 -12.47 9.15 -3.00
C LYS A 476 -12.44 9.95 -1.71
N ALA A 477 -13.07 9.48 -0.64
CA ALA A 477 -12.90 10.02 0.71
C ALA A 477 -11.60 9.55 1.40
N GLY A 478 -10.82 8.68 0.76
CA GLY A 478 -9.58 8.13 1.31
C GLY A 478 -9.78 7.04 2.34
N THR A 479 -10.99 6.51 2.46
CA THR A 479 -11.38 5.47 3.43
C THR A 479 -11.95 4.23 2.72
N ARG A 480 -12.42 3.28 3.48
CA ARG A 480 -13.06 2.06 3.01
C ARG A 480 -14.45 1.95 3.59
N GLN A 481 -15.37 1.37 2.84
CA GLN A 481 -16.66 0.97 3.36
C GLN A 481 -16.42 -0.18 4.37
N ASN A 482 -16.71 0.05 5.65
CA ASN A 482 -16.82 -1.04 6.61
C ASN A 482 -18.14 -1.77 6.28
N GLN A 483 -18.05 -3.05 6.02
CA GLN A 483 -19.22 -3.93 5.94
C GLN A 483 -19.38 -4.52 7.35
N ASP A 484 -20.12 -3.79 8.20
CA ASP A 484 -20.62 -4.31 9.47
C ASP A 484 -21.79 -5.28 9.21
#